data_831bdde29d2991c471cc8142be05e419
#
_entry.id   831bdde29d2991c471cc8142be05e419
#
_cell.length_a   1.000
_cell.length_b   1.000
_cell.length_c   1.000
_cell.angle_alpha   90.00
_cell.angle_beta   90.00
_cell.angle_gamma   90.00
#
_symmetry.space_group_name_H-M   'P 1'
#
loop_
_entity.id
_entity.type
_entity.pdbx_description
1 polymer ?
#
loop_
_entity_poly.entity_id
_entity_poly.type
_entity_poly.pdbx_seq_one_letter_code
_entity_poly.pdbx_strand_id
1 'polypeptide(L)'
;MYKLIIWKAIWTDSGPETGTDSYILNYKPTFQDMYKHLNTDMIEINKGYDKNISNRSFEMYGDEESKLKPIVVKNMKATKAWYDWQERTGRQCIPGDFIAGHVAIIKKVNNDRQRSN
;
A
#
# COMPACT_ATOMS: atom_id res chain seq x y z
N MET A 1 -9.05 -9.26 -14.36
CA MET A 1 -8.68 -9.67 -12.99
C MET A 1 -7.89 -8.60 -12.29
N TYR A 2 -8.01 -8.57 -10.99
CA TYR A 2 -7.32 -7.60 -10.16
C TYR A 2 -6.66 -8.33 -9.00
N LYS A 3 -5.56 -7.75 -8.52
CA LYS A 3 -4.88 -8.23 -7.33
C LYS A 3 -4.92 -7.12 -6.28
N LEU A 4 -5.47 -7.45 -5.13
CA LEU A 4 -5.47 -6.54 -3.98
C LEU A 4 -4.33 -6.96 -3.07
N ILE A 5 -3.36 -6.07 -2.91
CA ILE A 5 -2.18 -6.32 -2.10
C ILE A 5 -2.32 -5.51 -0.82
N ILE A 6 -2.16 -6.15 0.32
CA ILE A 6 -2.19 -5.46 1.61
C ILE A 6 -0.80 -5.55 2.22
N TRP A 7 -0.16 -4.40 2.40
CA TRP A 7 1.06 -4.30 3.18
C TRP A 7 0.67 -3.99 4.61
N LYS A 8 0.85 -4.96 5.50
CA LYS A 8 0.38 -4.85 6.89
C LYS A 8 1.50 -4.33 7.77
N ALA A 9 1.21 -3.29 8.53
CA ALA A 9 2.12 -2.79 9.54
C ALA A 9 1.90 -3.63 10.81
N ILE A 10 2.93 -4.35 11.22
CA ILE A 10 2.87 -5.31 12.33
C ILE A 10 3.93 -4.91 13.34
N TRP A 11 3.54 -4.87 14.61
CA TRP A 11 4.49 -4.63 15.68
C TRP A 11 4.98 -5.96 16.23
N THR A 12 6.28 -6.15 16.25
CA THR A 12 6.92 -7.37 16.76
C THR A 12 7.89 -7.02 17.87
N ASP A 13 8.46 -8.03 18.51
CA ASP A 13 9.48 -7.83 19.53
C ASP A 13 10.71 -7.13 18.98
N SER A 14 10.96 -7.25 17.68
CA SER A 14 12.08 -6.59 17.00
C SER A 14 11.72 -5.20 16.46
N GLY A 15 10.52 -4.73 16.71
CA GLY A 15 10.02 -3.45 16.20
C GLY A 15 9.03 -3.61 15.07
N PRO A 16 8.78 -2.56 14.28
CA PRO A 16 7.80 -2.62 13.20
C PRO A 16 8.30 -3.49 12.04
N GLU A 17 7.43 -4.35 11.54
CA GLU A 17 7.68 -5.18 10.38
C GLU A 17 6.49 -5.08 9.43
N THR A 18 6.70 -5.46 8.16
CA THR A 18 5.64 -5.44 7.16
C THR A 18 5.33 -6.86 6.70
N GLY A 19 4.08 -7.27 6.89
CA GLY A 19 3.55 -8.48 6.29
C GLY A 19 2.86 -8.15 4.98
N THR A 20 2.67 -9.14 4.12
CA THR A 20 2.00 -8.95 2.84
C THR A 20 0.95 -10.03 2.65
N ASP A 21 -0.29 -9.61 2.40
CA ASP A 21 -1.37 -10.48 1.95
C ASP A 21 -1.75 -10.09 0.53
N SER A 22 -2.24 -11.04 -0.25
CA SER A 22 -2.72 -10.77 -1.60
C SER A 22 -4.01 -11.53 -1.87
N TYR A 23 -4.89 -10.91 -2.63
CA TYR A 23 -6.17 -11.49 -3.01
C TYR A 23 -6.38 -11.28 -4.50
N ILE A 24 -6.80 -12.34 -5.21
CA ILE A 24 -7.12 -12.26 -6.63
C ILE A 24 -8.64 -12.10 -6.76
N LEU A 25 -9.06 -11.04 -7.43
CA LEU A 25 -10.47 -10.68 -7.56
C LEU A 25 -10.82 -10.54 -9.04
N ASN A 26 -12.03 -10.95 -9.40
CA ASN A 26 -12.52 -10.80 -10.76
C ASN A 26 -13.21 -9.46 -11.00
N TYR A 27 -13.12 -8.55 -10.04
CA TYR A 27 -13.65 -7.20 -10.13
C TYR A 27 -12.65 -6.23 -9.50
N LYS A 28 -12.75 -4.96 -9.86
CA LYS A 28 -11.90 -3.93 -9.27
C LYS A 28 -12.33 -3.67 -7.83
N PRO A 29 -11.43 -3.81 -6.86
CA PRO A 29 -11.77 -3.53 -5.46
C PRO A 29 -12.32 -2.11 -5.28
N THR A 30 -13.33 -1.99 -4.44
CA THR A 30 -13.94 -0.71 -4.07
C THR A 30 -13.37 -0.23 -2.75
N PHE A 31 -13.69 1.00 -2.37
CA PHE A 31 -13.35 1.49 -1.04
C PHE A 31 -13.96 0.63 0.05
N GLN A 32 -15.18 0.10 -0.18
CA GLN A 32 -15.81 -0.80 0.80
C GLN A 32 -14.98 -2.05 1.06
N ASP A 33 -14.39 -2.61 0.00
CA ASP A 33 -13.50 -3.75 0.16
C ASP A 33 -12.26 -3.37 0.98
N MET A 34 -11.72 -2.20 0.72
CA MET A 34 -10.51 -1.74 1.40
C MET A 34 -10.75 -1.37 2.87
N TYR A 35 -11.93 -0.84 3.20
CA TYR A 35 -12.26 -0.47 4.58
C TYR A 35 -12.04 -1.64 5.54
N LYS A 36 -12.44 -2.83 5.12
CA LYS A 36 -12.31 -4.02 5.95
C LYS A 36 -10.84 -4.36 6.23
N HIS A 37 -10.02 -4.31 5.19
CA HIS A 37 -8.61 -4.64 5.31
C HIS A 37 -7.82 -3.58 6.05
N LEU A 38 -8.23 -2.32 5.94
CA LEU A 38 -7.52 -1.20 6.55
C LEU A 38 -8.08 -0.84 7.92
N ASN A 39 -9.20 -1.45 8.30
CA ASN A 39 -9.89 -1.18 9.57
C ASN A 39 -10.19 0.32 9.75
N THR A 40 -10.70 0.94 8.70
CA THR A 40 -11.05 2.35 8.70
C THR A 40 -12.14 2.62 7.68
N ASP A 41 -12.86 3.70 7.84
CA ASP A 41 -13.77 4.26 6.85
C ASP A 41 -13.25 5.57 6.26
N MET A 42 -12.02 5.96 6.61
CA MET A 42 -11.40 7.19 6.14
C MET A 42 -10.07 6.86 5.48
N ILE A 43 -10.07 6.91 4.15
CA ILE A 43 -8.90 6.52 3.36
C ILE A 43 -8.18 7.75 2.83
N GLU A 44 -6.86 7.79 3.02
CA GLU A 44 -6.00 8.72 2.31
C GLU A 44 -5.23 7.97 1.22
N ILE A 45 -4.84 8.70 0.20
CA ILE A 45 -4.13 8.13 -0.94
C ILE A 45 -2.77 8.80 -1.04
N ASN A 46 -1.73 7.99 -1.03
CA ASN A 46 -0.36 8.41 -1.28
C ASN A 46 0.16 7.70 -2.52
N LYS A 47 1.17 8.27 -3.16
CA LYS A 47 1.83 7.64 -4.28
C LYS A 47 3.03 6.85 -3.81
N GLY A 48 3.31 5.76 -4.48
CA GLY A 48 4.48 4.94 -4.20
C GLY A 48 5.13 4.43 -5.46
N TYR A 49 6.35 3.96 -5.32
CA TYR A 49 7.06 3.26 -6.37
C TYR A 49 7.79 2.06 -5.78
N ASP A 50 7.59 0.92 -6.40
CA ASP A 50 8.30 -0.32 -6.08
C ASP A 50 8.31 -1.17 -7.34
N LYS A 51 9.50 -1.41 -7.88
CA LYS A 51 9.64 -2.15 -9.14
C LYS A 51 9.06 -3.56 -9.08
N ASN A 52 8.95 -4.14 -7.90
CA ASN A 52 8.35 -5.46 -7.72
C ASN A 52 6.83 -5.44 -7.89
N ILE A 53 6.22 -4.27 -7.80
CA ILE A 53 4.79 -4.07 -8.02
C ILE A 53 4.55 -3.66 -9.47
N SER A 54 5.26 -2.64 -9.95
CA SER A 54 5.04 -2.06 -11.27
C SER A 54 6.22 -1.21 -11.70
N ASN A 55 6.35 -0.99 -13.01
CA ASN A 55 7.32 -0.05 -13.58
C ASN A 55 6.89 1.41 -13.40
N ARG A 56 5.68 1.64 -12.94
CA ARG A 56 5.09 2.97 -12.77
C ARG A 56 4.79 3.20 -11.30
N SER A 57 4.59 4.46 -10.97
CA SER A 57 4.04 4.80 -9.67
C SER A 57 2.63 4.22 -9.52
N PHE A 58 2.24 3.95 -8.31
CA PHE A 58 0.93 3.41 -7.98
C PHE A 58 0.36 4.13 -6.78
N GLU A 59 -0.95 3.98 -6.58
CA GLU A 59 -1.62 4.56 -5.44
C GLU A 59 -1.58 3.60 -4.27
N MET A 60 -1.30 4.15 -3.09
CA MET A 60 -1.34 3.43 -1.83
C MET A 60 -2.49 3.99 -1.01
N TYR A 61 -3.45 3.13 -0.68
CA TYR A 61 -4.63 3.48 0.08
C TYR A 61 -4.40 3.11 1.54
N GLY A 62 -4.50 4.08 2.42
CA GLY A 62 -4.25 3.84 3.84
C GLY A 62 -5.27 4.53 4.72
N ASP A 63 -5.15 4.31 6.03
CA ASP A 63 -6.01 4.93 7.03
C ASP A 63 -5.57 6.37 7.26
N GLU A 64 -6.43 7.33 6.91
CA GLU A 64 -6.15 8.75 7.10
C GLU A 64 -5.83 9.08 8.57
N GLU A 65 -6.40 8.32 9.49
CA GLU A 65 -6.22 8.54 10.92
C GLU A 65 -5.18 7.62 11.55
N SER A 66 -4.34 6.99 10.75
CA SER A 66 -3.38 5.99 11.25
C SER A 66 -2.46 6.51 12.34
N LYS A 67 -2.06 7.78 12.26
CA LYS A 67 -1.16 8.40 13.25
C LYS A 67 -1.90 8.92 14.47
N LEU A 68 -3.23 8.90 14.46
CA LEU A 68 -4.05 9.31 15.60
C LEU A 68 -4.47 8.12 16.47
N LYS A 69 -4.15 6.91 16.05
CA LYS A 69 -4.46 5.70 16.83
C LYS A 69 -3.61 5.66 18.10
N PRO A 70 -4.10 5.00 19.17
CA PRO A 70 -3.32 4.85 20.39
C PRO A 70 -1.96 4.18 20.18
N ILE A 71 -1.90 3.26 19.22
CA ILE A 71 -0.65 2.60 18.84
C ILE A 71 -0.42 2.90 17.37
N VAL A 72 0.69 3.57 17.07
CA VAL A 72 1.08 3.94 15.72
C VAL A 72 2.17 3.00 15.28
N VAL A 73 1.92 2.23 14.22
CA VAL A 73 2.89 1.28 13.68
C VAL A 73 3.32 1.72 12.30
N LYS A 74 4.59 2.03 12.16
CA LYS A 74 5.18 2.44 10.88
C LYS A 74 5.07 1.29 9.88
N ASN A 75 4.62 1.61 8.68
CA ASN A 75 4.63 0.67 7.56
C ASN A 75 5.92 0.88 6.79
N MET A 76 6.87 0.00 7.02
CA MET A 76 8.22 0.14 6.46
C MET A 76 8.20 0.10 4.94
N LYS A 77 7.44 -0.82 4.38
CA LYS A 77 7.38 -1.02 2.95
C LYS A 77 6.71 0.14 2.23
N ALA A 78 5.59 0.60 2.78
CA ALA A 78 4.86 1.74 2.22
C ALA A 78 5.68 3.03 2.34
N THR A 79 6.37 3.22 3.45
CA THR A 79 7.22 4.38 3.67
C THR A 79 8.35 4.42 2.64
N LYS A 80 9.01 3.28 2.42
CA LYS A 80 10.08 3.19 1.42
C LYS A 80 9.55 3.48 0.02
N ALA A 81 8.41 2.90 -0.35
CA ALA A 81 7.82 3.12 -1.67
C ALA A 81 7.44 4.59 -1.87
N TRP A 82 6.95 5.23 -0.82
CA TRP A 82 6.59 6.65 -0.85
C TRP A 82 7.82 7.53 -1.06
N TYR A 83 8.91 7.26 -0.35
CA TYR A 83 10.17 7.99 -0.54
C TYR A 83 10.76 7.75 -1.93
N ASP A 84 10.72 6.51 -2.41
CA ASP A 84 11.23 6.19 -3.74
C ASP A 84 10.44 6.94 -4.82
N TRP A 85 9.13 7.07 -4.66
CA TRP A 85 8.30 7.86 -5.58
C TRP A 85 8.67 9.34 -5.51
N GLN A 86 8.85 9.90 -4.32
CA GLN A 86 9.21 11.30 -4.16
C GLN A 86 10.55 11.60 -4.83
N GLU A 87 11.52 10.72 -4.62
CA GLU A 87 12.84 10.87 -5.22
C GLU A 87 12.77 10.81 -6.74
N ARG A 88 12.04 9.86 -7.29
CA ARG A 88 11.88 9.70 -8.74
C ARG A 88 11.17 10.87 -9.40
N THR A 89 10.28 11.54 -8.69
CA THR A 89 9.53 12.67 -9.24
C THR A 89 10.16 14.01 -8.91
N GLY A 90 11.30 14.02 -8.24
CA GLY A 90 11.98 15.25 -7.87
C GLY A 90 11.31 16.00 -6.74
N ARG A 91 10.38 15.38 -6.04
CA ARG A 91 9.71 16.01 -4.90
C ARG A 91 10.63 15.99 -3.69
N GLN A 92 10.48 17.00 -2.87
CA GLN A 92 11.27 17.09 -1.65
C GLN A 92 10.62 16.27 -0.55
N CYS A 93 11.40 15.35 0.04
CA CYS A 93 10.93 14.56 1.16
C CYS A 93 11.04 15.35 2.45
N ILE A 94 10.11 15.15 3.37
CA ILE A 94 10.20 15.66 4.73
C ILE A 94 10.95 14.59 5.55
N PRO A 95 12.16 14.88 6.03
CA PRO A 95 12.93 13.88 6.78
C PRO A 95 12.16 13.39 8.00
N GLY A 96 12.14 12.07 8.18
CA GLY A 96 11.52 11.45 9.34
C GLY A 96 10.02 11.21 9.20
N ASP A 97 9.38 11.73 8.16
CA ASP A 97 7.97 11.43 7.94
C ASP A 97 7.79 9.99 7.46
N PHE A 98 6.63 9.41 7.71
CA PHE A 98 6.40 8.00 7.40
C PHE A 98 4.93 7.72 7.20
N ILE A 99 4.65 6.59 6.57
CA ILE A 99 3.30 6.06 6.44
C ILE A 99 3.09 5.03 7.55
N ALA A 100 1.97 5.13 8.26
CA ALA A 100 1.62 4.24 9.35
C ALA A 100 0.38 3.41 8.98
N GLY A 101 0.26 2.24 9.62
CA GLY A 101 -0.89 1.37 9.46
C GLY A 101 -0.84 0.54 8.18
N HIS A 102 -1.90 -0.22 7.96
CA HIS A 102 -2.00 -1.07 6.78
C HIS A 102 -2.21 -0.22 5.53
N VAL A 103 -1.68 -0.71 4.40
CA VAL A 103 -1.79 -0.04 3.12
C VAL A 103 -2.27 -1.04 2.08
N ALA A 104 -3.24 -0.63 1.26
CA ALA A 104 -3.76 -1.44 0.17
C ALA A 104 -3.27 -0.90 -1.17
N ILE A 105 -2.95 -1.80 -2.08
CA ILE A 105 -2.55 -1.49 -3.45
C ILE A 105 -3.39 -2.34 -4.38
N ILE A 106 -3.94 -1.72 -5.42
CA ILE A 106 -4.71 -2.43 -6.44
C ILE A 106 -3.85 -2.54 -7.68
N LYS A 107 -3.68 -3.76 -8.15
CA LYS A 107 -2.94 -4.04 -9.38
C LYS A 107 -3.84 -4.77 -10.35
N LYS A 108 -3.93 -4.28 -11.58
CA LYS A 108 -4.64 -4.99 -12.63
C LYS A 108 -3.76 -6.14 -13.11
N VAL A 109 -4.33 -7.34 -13.14
CA VAL A 109 -3.63 -8.54 -13.61
C VAL A 109 -4.03 -8.79 -15.06
N ASN A 110 -3.05 -8.84 -15.93
CA ASN A 110 -3.28 -9.06 -17.34
C ASN A 110 -3.38 -10.57 -17.61
N ASN A 111 -4.53 -10.98 -18.14
CA ASN A 111 -4.78 -12.37 -18.49
C ASN A 111 -4.50 -12.69 -19.96
N ASP A 112 -4.05 -11.73 -20.73
CA ASP A 112 -3.90 -11.91 -22.17
C ASP A 112 -2.89 -12.98 -22.53
N ARG A 113 -1.88 -13.17 -21.71
CA ARG A 113 -0.88 -14.19 -21.94
C ARG A 113 -1.44 -15.59 -21.99
N GLN A 114 -2.52 -15.81 -21.24
CA GLN A 114 -3.16 -17.12 -21.19
C GLN A 114 -3.86 -17.44 -22.49
N ARG A 115 -4.33 -16.42 -23.18
CA ARG A 115 -5.03 -16.60 -24.44
C ARG A 115 -4.10 -16.70 -25.63
N SER A 116 -2.92 -16.16 -25.50
CA SER A 116 -1.96 -16.17 -26.61
C SER A 116 -1.26 -17.50 -26.77
N ASN A 117 -1.55 -18.42 -25.93
CA ASN A 117 -0.99 -19.78 -26.04
C ASN A 117 -1.80 -20.69 -26.99
#